data_2fdd55f51fcf8a48966f1877930ea680
#
_entry.id   2fdd55f51fcf8a48966f1877930ea680
#
_cell.length_a   1.000
_cell.length_b   1.000
_cell.length_c   1.000
_cell.angle_alpha   90.00
_cell.angle_beta   90.00
_cell.angle_gamma   90.00
#
_symmetry.space_group_name_H-M   'P 1'
#
loop_
_entity.id
_entity.type
_entity.pdbx_description
1 polymer ?
#
loop_
_entity_poly.entity_id
_entity_poly.type
_entity_poly.pdbx_seq_one_letter_code
_entity_poly.pdbx_strand_id
1 'polypeptide(L)'
;MIDEAKRLAPRFAARAEAYDRDGAFPVDDFADLRQAGLFGLMVPERLGGAGAGFARYADVAYELARGNGATALIFNMHASVTGALSGVTDELADALGLPPEALEARDAHLKAAANGSWYAVAMSERGAGSRLSQMSTSYEAVDGGFHIRGAKTFCSGAGHADGYLVAARSAADPSQVSQFLVPAGPGLRVE
;
A
#
# COMPACT_ATOMS: atom_id res chain seq x y z
N MET A 1 2.82 3.24 19.40
CA MET A 1 3.04 2.45 18.17
C MET A 1 4.07 1.34 18.33
N ILE A 2 5.33 1.60 18.75
CA ILE A 2 6.31 0.53 18.93
C ILE A 2 5.92 -0.46 20.04
N ASP A 3 5.35 0.02 21.14
CA ASP A 3 4.87 -0.84 22.22
C ASP A 3 3.70 -1.71 21.77
N GLU A 4 2.85 -1.22 20.87
CA GLU A 4 1.80 -2.02 20.24
C GLU A 4 2.41 -3.13 19.37
N ALA A 5 3.41 -2.81 18.56
CA ALA A 5 4.11 -3.82 17.74
C ALA A 5 4.75 -4.90 18.62
N LYS A 6 5.41 -4.52 19.73
CA LYS A 6 5.94 -5.47 20.72
C LYS A 6 4.88 -6.34 21.35
N ARG A 7 3.70 -5.78 21.63
CA ARG A 7 2.56 -6.53 22.19
C ARG A 7 1.97 -7.51 21.19
N LEU A 8 1.96 -7.14 19.90
CA LEU A 8 1.41 -7.97 18.82
C LEU A 8 2.36 -9.10 18.39
N ALA A 9 3.66 -8.89 18.41
CA ALA A 9 4.64 -9.85 17.93
C ALA A 9 4.47 -11.29 18.50
N PRO A 10 4.27 -11.51 19.81
CA PRO A 10 4.02 -12.87 20.34
C PRO A 10 2.73 -13.51 19.79
N ARG A 11 1.69 -12.71 19.54
CA ARG A 11 0.42 -13.20 18.95
C ARG A 11 0.62 -13.64 17.52
N PHE A 12 1.39 -12.87 16.74
CA PHE A 12 1.74 -13.21 15.35
C PHE A 12 2.59 -14.48 15.30
N ALA A 13 3.60 -14.59 16.20
CA ALA A 13 4.44 -15.79 16.28
C ALA A 13 3.61 -17.05 16.57
N ALA A 14 2.59 -16.97 17.43
CA ALA A 14 1.73 -18.10 17.76
C ALA A 14 0.88 -18.60 16.57
N ARG A 15 0.64 -17.75 15.54
CA ARG A 15 -0.16 -18.07 14.36
C ARG A 15 0.68 -18.34 13.10
N ALA A 16 1.95 -17.90 13.09
CA ALA A 16 2.82 -17.89 11.92
C ALA A 16 2.95 -19.27 11.27
N GLU A 17 3.19 -20.34 12.07
CA GLU A 17 3.34 -21.71 11.56
C GLU A 17 2.07 -22.20 10.85
N ALA A 18 0.90 -21.89 11.35
CA ALA A 18 -0.36 -22.29 10.73
C ALA A 18 -0.56 -21.58 9.39
N TYR A 19 -0.33 -20.29 9.31
CA TYR A 19 -0.42 -19.52 8.06
C TYR A 19 0.59 -20.00 7.01
N ASP A 20 1.83 -20.31 7.41
CA ASP A 20 2.88 -20.80 6.52
C ASP A 20 2.52 -22.19 5.97
N ARG A 21 2.14 -23.12 6.84
CA ARG A 21 1.73 -24.48 6.44
C ARG A 21 0.56 -24.48 5.48
N ASP A 22 -0.44 -23.63 5.73
CA ASP A 22 -1.69 -23.61 4.97
C ASP A 22 -1.61 -22.69 3.73
N GLY A 23 -0.51 -21.93 3.56
CA GLY A 23 -0.32 -20.93 2.51
C GLY A 23 -1.38 -19.81 2.59
N ALA A 24 -1.87 -19.52 3.78
CA ALA A 24 -2.99 -18.62 3.98
C ALA A 24 -2.56 -17.18 4.26
N PHE A 25 -3.38 -16.22 3.82
CA PHE A 25 -3.20 -14.82 4.20
C PHE A 25 -3.42 -14.64 5.71
N PRO A 26 -2.55 -13.88 6.42
CA PRO A 26 -2.61 -13.72 7.88
C PRO A 26 -3.73 -12.76 8.31
N VAL A 27 -5.00 -13.17 8.12
CA VAL A 27 -6.19 -12.33 8.34
C VAL A 27 -6.28 -11.78 9.77
N ASP A 28 -5.95 -12.61 10.77
CA ASP A 28 -6.04 -12.19 12.18
C ASP A 28 -4.93 -11.20 12.54
N ASP A 29 -3.74 -11.34 11.93
CA ASP A 29 -2.65 -10.38 12.12
C ASP A 29 -3.05 -9.01 11.56
N PHE A 30 -3.67 -8.98 10.38
CA PHE A 30 -4.17 -7.75 9.76
C PHE A 30 -5.34 -7.13 10.52
N ALA A 31 -6.21 -7.94 11.12
CA ALA A 31 -7.24 -7.44 12.03
C ALA A 31 -6.63 -6.78 13.28
N ASP A 32 -5.61 -7.41 13.87
CA ASP A 32 -4.86 -6.86 15.00
C ASP A 32 -4.12 -5.55 14.63
N LEU A 33 -3.47 -5.49 13.46
CA LEU A 33 -2.82 -4.26 12.96
C LEU A 33 -3.83 -3.11 12.80
N ARG A 34 -5.02 -3.40 12.24
CA ARG A 34 -6.11 -2.44 12.09
C ARG A 34 -6.60 -1.94 13.44
N GLN A 35 -6.86 -2.83 14.40
CA GLN A 35 -7.31 -2.48 15.74
C GLN A 35 -6.29 -1.64 16.51
N ALA A 36 -5.01 -1.89 16.29
CA ALA A 36 -3.91 -1.14 16.88
C ALA A 36 -3.63 0.22 16.19
N GLY A 37 -4.36 0.56 15.12
CA GLY A 37 -4.19 1.80 14.36
C GLY A 37 -2.88 1.87 13.57
N LEU A 38 -2.21 0.73 13.33
CA LEU A 38 -0.90 0.68 12.70
C LEU A 38 -0.94 1.02 11.20
N PHE A 39 -2.10 0.93 10.55
CA PHE A 39 -2.23 1.41 9.17
C PHE A 39 -2.11 2.94 9.06
N GLY A 40 -2.39 3.67 10.13
CA GLY A 40 -2.13 5.12 10.22
C GLY A 40 -0.70 5.48 10.65
N LEU A 41 0.24 4.53 10.75
CA LEU A 41 1.58 4.77 11.32
C LEU A 41 2.31 5.94 10.65
N MET A 42 2.39 5.96 9.31
CA MET A 42 3.11 6.99 8.56
C MET A 42 2.22 8.15 8.13
N VAL A 43 0.93 8.07 8.38
CA VAL A 43 -0.03 9.15 8.07
C VAL A 43 0.22 10.35 8.98
N PRO A 44 0.26 11.60 8.45
CA PRO A 44 0.42 12.80 9.26
C PRO A 44 -0.63 12.93 10.37
N GLU A 45 -0.24 13.47 11.53
CA GLU A 45 -1.13 13.66 12.68
C GLU A 45 -2.36 14.52 12.33
N ARG A 46 -2.20 15.55 11.48
CA ARG A 46 -3.32 16.37 10.99
C ARG A 46 -4.41 15.59 10.24
N LEU A 47 -4.08 14.38 9.79
CA LEU A 47 -5.00 13.47 9.08
C LEU A 47 -5.42 12.26 9.93
N GLY A 48 -5.11 12.29 11.23
CA GLY A 48 -5.50 11.25 12.17
C GLY A 48 -4.51 10.10 12.33
N GLY A 49 -3.33 10.18 11.74
CA GLY A 49 -2.28 9.19 11.88
C GLY A 49 -1.28 9.46 13.01
N ALA A 50 -0.19 8.69 13.05
CA ALA A 50 0.86 8.82 14.06
C ALA A 50 2.06 9.68 13.62
N GLY A 51 2.10 10.17 12.38
CA GLY A 51 3.16 11.01 11.85
C GLY A 51 4.56 10.39 11.89
N ALA A 52 4.65 9.06 11.83
CA ALA A 52 5.93 8.38 11.94
C ALA A 52 6.78 8.56 10.67
N GLY A 53 8.02 9.01 10.84
CA GLY A 53 9.01 8.96 9.79
C GLY A 53 9.60 7.56 9.62
N PHE A 54 10.50 7.40 8.63
CA PHE A 54 11.08 6.12 8.24
C PHE A 54 11.77 5.36 9.40
N ALA A 55 12.52 6.05 10.25
CA ALA A 55 13.20 5.39 11.38
C ALA A 55 12.21 4.71 12.34
N ARG A 56 11.15 5.43 12.71
CA ARG A 56 10.10 4.88 13.60
C ARG A 56 9.32 3.75 12.92
N TYR A 57 9.06 3.88 11.62
CA TYR A 57 8.48 2.78 10.83
C TYR A 57 9.39 1.54 10.88
N ALA A 58 10.70 1.69 10.68
CA ALA A 58 11.64 0.57 10.69
C ALA A 58 11.65 -0.17 12.05
N ASP A 59 11.60 0.56 13.16
CA ASP A 59 11.50 -0.02 14.50
C ASP A 59 10.20 -0.84 14.67
N VAL A 60 9.08 -0.32 14.21
CA VAL A 60 7.78 -1.02 14.25
C VAL A 60 7.82 -2.27 13.37
N ALA A 61 8.30 -2.15 12.14
CA ALA A 61 8.41 -3.27 11.20
C ALA A 61 9.33 -4.38 11.72
N TYR A 62 10.43 -4.02 12.36
CA TYR A 62 11.33 -4.96 13.01
C TYR A 62 10.62 -5.78 14.10
N GLU A 63 9.87 -5.13 14.99
CA GLU A 63 9.15 -5.83 16.06
C GLU A 63 8.04 -6.75 15.48
N LEU A 64 7.29 -6.29 14.48
CA LEU A 64 6.28 -7.13 13.81
C LEU A 64 6.92 -8.35 13.13
N ALA A 65 8.07 -8.16 12.46
CA ALA A 65 8.79 -9.23 11.77
C ALA A 65 9.32 -10.32 12.72
N ARG A 66 9.63 -9.98 13.96
CA ARG A 66 9.98 -10.96 15.00
C ARG A 66 8.85 -11.92 15.31
N GLY A 67 7.59 -11.47 15.10
CA GLY A 67 6.41 -12.32 15.25
C GLY A 67 6.10 -13.11 13.99
N ASN A 68 5.94 -12.41 12.87
CA ASN A 68 5.63 -13.02 11.58
C ASN A 68 6.22 -12.19 10.43
N GLY A 69 7.25 -12.72 9.79
CA GLY A 69 7.94 -12.06 8.69
C GLY A 69 7.03 -11.81 7.47
N ALA A 70 6.11 -12.72 7.17
CA ALA A 70 5.16 -12.55 6.07
C ALA A 70 4.19 -11.39 6.35
N THR A 71 3.63 -11.30 7.55
CA THR A 71 2.79 -10.18 7.98
C THR A 71 3.54 -8.85 7.88
N ALA A 72 4.78 -8.79 8.39
CA ALA A 72 5.59 -7.58 8.31
C ALA A 72 5.92 -7.17 6.87
N LEU A 73 6.19 -8.15 5.98
CA LEU A 73 6.45 -7.89 4.57
C LEU A 73 5.22 -7.30 3.87
N ILE A 74 4.03 -7.84 4.12
CA ILE A 74 2.79 -7.31 3.55
C ILE A 74 2.49 -5.92 4.13
N PHE A 75 2.67 -5.72 5.43
CA PHE A 75 2.54 -4.41 6.08
C PHE A 75 3.50 -3.37 5.49
N ASN A 76 4.73 -3.77 5.11
CA ASN A 76 5.67 -2.89 4.43
C ASN A 76 5.13 -2.36 3.08
N MET A 77 4.35 -3.15 2.34
CA MET A 77 3.72 -2.67 1.10
C MET A 77 2.77 -1.51 1.39
N HIS A 78 1.92 -1.63 2.40
CA HIS A 78 1.04 -0.55 2.84
C HIS A 78 1.83 0.69 3.33
N ALA A 79 2.85 0.48 4.15
CA ALA A 79 3.67 1.57 4.68
C ALA A 79 4.42 2.31 3.57
N SER A 80 4.84 1.62 2.50
CA SER A 80 5.47 2.27 1.34
C SER A 80 4.51 3.21 0.60
N VAL A 81 3.23 2.84 0.47
CA VAL A 81 2.19 3.68 -0.13
C VAL A 81 1.90 4.90 0.74
N THR A 82 1.61 4.69 2.02
CA THR A 82 1.28 5.80 2.93
C THR A 82 2.47 6.71 3.18
N GLY A 83 3.68 6.16 3.25
CA GLY A 83 4.92 6.94 3.36
C GLY A 83 5.20 7.80 2.13
N ALA A 84 5.02 7.25 0.93
CA ALA A 84 5.16 8.01 -0.32
C ALA A 84 4.14 9.15 -0.42
N LEU A 85 2.86 8.87 -0.14
CA LEU A 85 1.81 9.90 -0.14
C LEU A 85 2.07 10.98 0.92
N SER A 86 2.52 10.59 2.12
CA SER A 86 2.86 11.53 3.20
C SER A 86 4.08 12.38 2.89
N GLY A 87 5.00 11.86 2.06
CA GLY A 87 6.19 12.57 1.59
C GLY A 87 5.90 13.66 0.55
N VAL A 88 4.72 13.65 -0.07
CA VAL A 88 4.25 14.75 -0.91
C VAL A 88 3.71 15.85 0.02
N THR A 89 4.62 16.70 0.52
CA THR A 89 4.24 17.86 1.35
C THR A 89 3.59 18.94 0.48
N ASP A 90 2.95 19.93 1.13
CA ASP A 90 2.33 21.03 0.40
C ASP A 90 3.39 21.85 -0.34
N GLU A 91 4.58 22.06 0.26
CA GLU A 91 5.72 22.74 -0.38
C GLU A 91 6.23 21.96 -1.62
N LEU A 92 6.29 20.64 -1.53
CA LEU A 92 6.69 19.80 -2.66
C LEU A 92 5.63 19.83 -3.76
N ALA A 93 4.36 19.81 -3.38
CA ALA A 93 3.25 19.90 -4.32
C ALA A 93 3.26 21.24 -5.09
N ASP A 94 3.47 22.36 -4.39
CA ASP A 94 3.62 23.67 -5.01
C ASP A 94 4.82 23.72 -5.96
N ALA A 95 5.97 23.18 -5.55
CA ALA A 95 7.18 23.11 -6.37
C ALA A 95 7.00 22.26 -7.65
N LEU A 96 6.15 21.24 -7.59
CA LEU A 96 5.81 20.37 -8.71
C LEU A 96 4.62 20.87 -9.53
N GLY A 97 3.96 21.94 -9.12
CA GLY A 97 2.77 22.48 -9.77
C GLY A 97 1.57 21.52 -9.73
N LEU A 98 1.43 20.75 -8.65
CA LEU A 98 0.30 19.82 -8.51
C LEU A 98 -1.00 20.61 -8.28
N PRO A 99 -2.10 20.20 -8.92
CA PRO A 99 -3.38 20.87 -8.72
C PRO A 99 -3.97 20.54 -7.33
N PRO A 100 -4.82 21.43 -6.76
CA PRO A 100 -5.41 21.22 -5.43
C PRO A 100 -6.13 19.88 -5.28
N GLU A 101 -6.78 19.39 -6.34
CA GLU A 101 -7.51 18.12 -6.35
C GLU A 101 -6.59 16.92 -6.09
N ALA A 102 -5.32 17.01 -6.50
CA ALA A 102 -4.33 15.96 -6.21
C ALA A 102 -4.01 15.90 -4.70
N LEU A 103 -3.94 17.05 -4.04
CA LEU A 103 -3.74 17.12 -2.59
C LEU A 103 -4.97 16.63 -1.82
N GLU A 104 -6.16 16.96 -2.28
CA GLU A 104 -7.41 16.47 -1.70
C GLU A 104 -7.50 14.93 -1.82
N ALA A 105 -7.17 14.39 -2.99
CA ALA A 105 -7.12 12.93 -3.21
C ALA A 105 -6.06 12.26 -2.32
N ARG A 106 -4.85 12.83 -2.22
CA ARG A 106 -3.80 12.38 -1.30
C ARG A 106 -4.33 12.30 0.13
N ASP A 107 -4.91 13.39 0.62
CA ASP A 107 -5.40 13.48 1.99
C ASP A 107 -6.57 12.53 2.25
N ALA A 108 -7.44 12.31 1.27
CA ALA A 108 -8.54 11.34 1.38
C ALA A 108 -8.00 9.91 1.56
N HIS A 109 -6.99 9.50 0.78
CA HIS A 109 -6.38 8.19 0.92
C HIS A 109 -5.63 8.04 2.25
N LEU A 110 -4.91 9.06 2.70
CA LEU A 110 -4.22 9.05 3.98
C LEU A 110 -5.21 8.98 5.16
N LYS A 111 -6.31 9.72 5.11
CA LYS A 111 -7.40 9.63 6.10
C LYS A 111 -8.03 8.24 6.13
N ALA A 112 -8.26 7.63 4.96
CA ALA A 112 -8.77 6.26 4.89
C ALA A 112 -7.82 5.27 5.56
N ALA A 113 -6.50 5.41 5.34
CA ALA A 113 -5.49 4.59 6.01
C ALA A 113 -5.49 4.80 7.54
N ALA A 114 -5.58 6.03 8.02
CA ALA A 114 -5.72 6.32 9.46
C ALA A 114 -6.98 5.69 10.07
N ASN A 115 -8.04 5.52 9.27
CA ASN A 115 -9.29 4.87 9.66
C ASN A 115 -9.32 3.36 9.40
N GLY A 116 -8.17 2.76 9.07
CA GLY A 116 -8.01 1.31 8.99
C GLY A 116 -8.06 0.71 7.59
N SER A 117 -8.19 1.50 6.52
CA SER A 117 -7.96 0.99 5.15
C SER A 117 -6.49 0.69 4.95
N TRP A 118 -6.18 -0.34 4.14
CA TRP A 118 -4.80 -0.64 3.80
C TRP A 118 -4.62 -0.94 2.31
N TYR A 119 -3.40 -0.73 1.83
CA TYR A 119 -3.05 -0.74 0.42
C TYR A 119 -2.01 -1.79 0.10
N ALA A 120 -2.21 -2.52 -1.00
CA ALA A 120 -1.23 -3.41 -1.60
C ALA A 120 -0.49 -2.73 -2.75
N VAL A 121 0.65 -3.30 -3.16
CA VAL A 121 1.49 -2.76 -4.24
C VAL A 121 1.49 -3.75 -5.41
N ALA A 122 1.01 -3.31 -6.57
CA ALA A 122 0.85 -4.10 -7.78
C ALA A 122 1.74 -3.54 -8.91
N MET A 123 3.05 -3.75 -8.81
CA MET A 123 4.05 -3.24 -9.77
C MET A 123 4.49 -4.29 -10.76
N SER A 124 4.76 -5.52 -10.30
CA SER A 124 5.40 -6.57 -11.09
C SER A 124 4.45 -7.23 -12.10
N GLU A 125 5.00 -7.70 -13.22
CA GLU A 125 4.28 -8.45 -14.24
C GLU A 125 5.01 -9.73 -14.60
N ARG A 126 4.27 -10.73 -15.05
CA ARG A 126 4.85 -11.98 -15.56
C ARG A 126 5.72 -11.67 -16.79
N GLY A 127 6.98 -12.05 -16.74
CA GLY A 127 7.96 -11.80 -17.83
C GLY A 127 8.74 -10.48 -17.71
N ALA A 128 8.11 -9.39 -17.30
CA ALA A 128 8.78 -8.10 -17.09
C ALA A 128 9.39 -7.94 -15.69
N GLY A 129 8.88 -8.68 -14.71
CA GLY A 129 9.21 -8.45 -13.30
C GLY A 129 8.80 -7.05 -12.88
N SER A 130 9.67 -6.35 -12.12
CA SER A 130 9.46 -4.97 -11.68
C SER A 130 10.01 -3.90 -12.65
N ARG A 131 10.42 -4.27 -13.87
CA ARG A 131 10.97 -3.34 -14.85
C ARG A 131 9.87 -2.51 -15.48
N LEU A 132 9.73 -1.25 -15.05
CA LEU A 132 8.68 -0.34 -15.50
C LEU A 132 8.70 -0.10 -17.03
N SER A 133 9.91 -0.08 -17.64
CA SER A 133 10.07 0.10 -19.09
C SER A 133 9.56 -1.08 -19.94
N GLN A 134 9.32 -2.24 -19.33
CA GLN A 134 8.90 -3.46 -20.03
C GLN A 134 7.49 -3.91 -19.64
N MET A 135 6.78 -3.14 -18.79
CA MET A 135 5.43 -3.51 -18.39
C MET A 135 4.45 -3.43 -19.57
N SER A 136 3.46 -4.31 -19.53
CA SER A 136 2.38 -4.38 -20.51
C SER A 136 1.09 -3.73 -20.04
N THR A 137 0.90 -3.58 -18.72
CA THR A 137 -0.25 -2.86 -18.16
C THR A 137 -0.26 -1.44 -18.68
N SER A 138 -1.38 -1.02 -19.25
CA SER A 138 -1.56 0.30 -19.86
C SER A 138 -2.73 1.04 -19.25
N TYR A 139 -2.72 2.36 -19.38
CA TYR A 139 -3.85 3.21 -19.07
C TYR A 139 -4.18 4.13 -20.24
N GLU A 140 -5.43 4.48 -20.35
CA GLU A 140 -5.96 5.51 -21.25
C GLU A 140 -6.85 6.49 -20.48
N ALA A 141 -6.77 7.77 -20.81
CA ALA A 141 -7.67 8.77 -20.26
C ALA A 141 -9.06 8.58 -20.87
N VAL A 142 -10.09 8.65 -20.05
CA VAL A 142 -11.49 8.61 -20.44
C VAL A 142 -12.23 9.73 -19.74
N ASP A 143 -13.48 9.99 -20.12
CA ASP A 143 -14.29 10.97 -19.41
C ASP A 143 -14.46 10.58 -17.94
N GLY A 144 -14.07 11.47 -17.05
CA GLY A 144 -14.14 11.28 -15.59
C GLY A 144 -13.05 10.41 -14.97
N GLY A 145 -11.98 9.99 -15.70
CA GLY A 145 -10.91 9.21 -15.10
C GLY A 145 -9.98 8.47 -16.06
N PHE A 146 -9.64 7.23 -15.70
CA PHE A 146 -8.71 6.40 -16.46
C PHE A 146 -9.22 4.95 -16.54
N HIS A 147 -9.09 4.36 -17.71
CA HIS A 147 -9.16 2.90 -17.87
C HIS A 147 -7.76 2.30 -17.75
N ILE A 148 -7.60 1.34 -16.84
CA ILE A 148 -6.35 0.59 -16.65
C ILE A 148 -6.60 -0.85 -17.09
N ARG A 149 -5.74 -1.39 -17.96
CA ARG A 149 -5.83 -2.76 -18.47
C ARG A 149 -4.49 -3.46 -18.34
N GLY A 150 -4.50 -4.66 -17.80
CA GLY A 150 -3.31 -5.49 -17.65
C GLY A 150 -3.45 -6.50 -16.53
N ALA A 151 -2.36 -7.21 -16.26
CA ALA A 151 -2.27 -8.17 -15.18
C ALA A 151 -0.97 -7.98 -14.40
N LYS A 152 -1.08 -8.02 -13.09
CA LYS A 152 0.05 -7.90 -12.17
C LYS A 152 0.28 -9.24 -11.46
N THR A 153 1.50 -9.45 -10.99
CA THR A 153 1.90 -10.65 -10.25
C THR A 153 2.70 -10.25 -9.01
N PHE A 154 2.83 -11.15 -8.05
CA PHE A 154 3.51 -10.89 -6.77
C PHE A 154 2.94 -9.70 -6.00
N CYS A 155 1.63 -9.46 -6.11
CA CYS A 155 0.95 -8.45 -5.32
C CYS A 155 0.63 -9.00 -3.93
N SER A 156 1.53 -8.77 -2.97
CA SER A 156 1.35 -9.23 -1.60
C SER A 156 0.08 -8.66 -0.98
N GLY A 157 -0.82 -9.54 -0.52
CA GLY A 157 -2.11 -9.15 0.03
C GLY A 157 -3.23 -8.95 -1.01
N ALA A 158 -3.03 -9.37 -2.26
CA ALA A 158 -4.10 -9.37 -3.26
C ALA A 158 -5.33 -10.13 -2.77
N GLY A 159 -6.52 -9.57 -3.03
CA GLY A 159 -7.79 -10.12 -2.55
C GLY A 159 -8.20 -9.69 -1.15
N HIS A 160 -7.30 -9.06 -0.39
CA HIS A 160 -7.56 -8.65 1.00
C HIS A 160 -7.39 -7.14 1.23
N ALA A 161 -6.67 -6.44 0.34
CA ALA A 161 -6.44 -4.99 0.45
C ALA A 161 -7.68 -4.18 0.05
N ASP A 162 -7.85 -3.00 0.65
CA ASP A 162 -8.91 -2.05 0.32
C ASP A 162 -8.59 -1.26 -0.96
N GLY A 163 -7.31 -1.24 -1.38
CA GLY A 163 -6.86 -0.61 -2.62
C GLY A 163 -5.46 -1.07 -3.03
N TYR A 164 -5.10 -0.76 -4.27
CA TYR A 164 -3.88 -1.26 -4.92
C TYR A 164 -3.13 -0.13 -5.60
N LEU A 165 -1.85 0.05 -5.26
CA LEU A 165 -0.97 0.94 -6.02
C LEU A 165 -0.52 0.21 -7.29
N VAL A 166 -1.09 0.60 -8.42
CA VAL A 166 -0.88 -0.05 -9.73
C VAL A 166 -0.02 0.83 -10.61
N ALA A 167 1.11 0.33 -11.12
CA ALA A 167 1.87 1.00 -12.17
C ALA A 167 1.32 0.62 -13.54
N ALA A 168 1.17 1.62 -14.42
CA ALA A 168 0.72 1.42 -15.81
C ALA A 168 1.40 2.42 -16.74
N ARG A 169 1.57 2.02 -18.02
CA ARG A 169 2.11 2.87 -19.09
C ARG A 169 0.97 3.60 -19.79
N SER A 170 1.22 4.82 -20.22
CA SER A 170 0.27 5.52 -21.09
C SER A 170 0.11 4.76 -22.43
N ALA A 171 -1.15 4.55 -22.84
CA ALA A 171 -1.44 3.98 -24.16
C ALA A 171 -1.08 4.95 -25.30
N ALA A 172 -1.13 6.26 -25.03
CA ALA A 172 -0.79 7.30 -26.01
C ALA A 172 0.73 7.52 -26.12
N ASP A 173 1.46 7.42 -24.99
CA ASP A 173 2.91 7.57 -24.94
C ASP A 173 3.54 6.53 -24.01
N PRO A 174 4.00 5.40 -24.55
CA PRO A 174 4.57 4.32 -23.74
C PRO A 174 5.83 4.66 -22.95
N SER A 175 6.46 5.81 -23.16
CA SER A 175 7.57 6.29 -22.32
C SER A 175 7.09 6.83 -20.97
N GLN A 176 5.82 7.20 -20.86
CA GLN A 176 5.23 7.70 -19.65
C GLN A 176 4.67 6.55 -18.80
N VAL A 177 5.09 6.50 -17.56
CA VAL A 177 4.59 5.55 -16.55
C VAL A 177 3.97 6.32 -15.40
N SER A 178 2.76 5.95 -15.06
CA SER A 178 2.02 6.51 -13.93
C SER A 178 1.69 5.44 -12.90
N GLN A 179 1.45 5.88 -11.67
CA GLN A 179 0.97 5.03 -10.60
C GLN A 179 -0.43 5.48 -10.20
N PHE A 180 -1.32 4.52 -10.05
CA PHE A 180 -2.72 4.74 -9.72
C PHE A 180 -3.06 4.01 -8.43
N LEU A 181 -3.73 4.68 -7.51
CA LEU A 181 -4.31 4.02 -6.36
C LEU A 181 -5.74 3.57 -6.73
N VAL A 182 -5.85 2.31 -7.08
CA VAL A 182 -7.09 1.68 -7.58
C VAL A 182 -7.83 1.05 -6.40
N PRO A 183 -9.08 1.44 -6.12
CA PRO A 183 -9.86 0.80 -5.06
C PRO A 183 -10.17 -0.66 -5.40
N ALA A 184 -10.28 -1.50 -4.39
CA ALA A 184 -10.83 -2.84 -4.55
C ALA A 184 -12.29 -2.73 -5.05
N GLY A 185 -12.64 -3.51 -6.08
CA GLY A 185 -13.97 -3.41 -6.67
C GLY A 185 -14.19 -4.32 -7.87
N PRO A 186 -15.38 -4.23 -8.52
CA PRO A 186 -15.82 -5.17 -9.55
C PRO A 186 -14.93 -5.26 -10.79
N GLY A 187 -14.13 -4.23 -11.08
CA GLY A 187 -13.20 -4.21 -12.21
C GLY A 187 -11.88 -4.90 -11.97
N LEU A 188 -11.59 -5.31 -10.71
CA LEU A 188 -10.35 -5.94 -10.31
C LEU A 188 -10.62 -7.41 -9.98
N ARG A 189 -9.84 -8.31 -10.61
CA ARG A 189 -9.89 -9.75 -10.33
C ARG A 189 -8.57 -10.20 -9.72
N VAL A 190 -8.67 -11.10 -8.75
CA VAL A 190 -7.53 -11.83 -8.18
C VAL A 190 -7.68 -13.30 -8.59
N GLU A 191 -6.64 -13.87 -9.21
CA GLU A 191 -6.59 -15.24 -9.70
C GLU A 191 -5.63 -16.08 -8.87
#